data_d964a8bf46b0c63955fa71a1f58eab87
#
_entry.id   d964a8bf46b0c63955fa71a1f58eab87
#
_cell.length_a   1.000
_cell.length_b   1.000
_cell.length_c   1.000
_cell.angle_alpha   90.00
_cell.angle_beta   90.00
_cell.angle_gamma   90.00
#
_symmetry.space_group_name_H-M   'P 1'
#
loop_
_entity.id
_entity.type
_entity.pdbx_description
1 polymer ?
#
loop_
_entity_poly.entity_id
_entity_poly.type
_entity_poly.pdbx_seq_one_letter_code
_entity_poly.pdbx_strand_id
1 'polypeptide(L)'
;MGKRWTWVAWSMLAVFVVGYGLGVLLSVVNGNLTLDSASFTLAFAAFMTMGSLIVEHRPGNAVGWIFSAVGLLAATGLVAMEYAAYAYLTRPGSLPGAALAAWYASWWWYPMFALITLFTPLVFPTGRLLSARWRPVAGVAAVATMALVVLSAI
;
A
#
# COMPACT_ATOMS: atom_id res chain seq x y z
N MET A 1 21.14 13.62 -12.56
CA MET A 1 19.72 13.37 -12.17
C MET A 1 19.51 12.09 -11.37
N GLY A 2 20.39 11.08 -11.41
CA GLY A 2 20.22 9.78 -10.74
C GLY A 2 20.10 9.81 -9.22
N LYS A 3 21.04 10.45 -8.52
CA LYS A 3 21.15 10.35 -7.03
C LYS A 3 19.86 10.71 -6.26
N ARG A 4 19.09 11.68 -6.71
CA ARG A 4 17.85 12.11 -6.02
C ARG A 4 16.78 10.99 -6.00
N TRP A 5 16.58 10.32 -7.12
CA TRP A 5 15.57 9.26 -7.24
C TRP A 5 15.99 7.97 -6.54
N THR A 6 17.29 7.69 -6.51
CA THR A 6 17.86 6.62 -5.69
C THR A 6 17.51 6.80 -4.21
N TRP A 7 17.72 8.00 -3.66
CA TRP A 7 17.35 8.29 -2.27
C TRP A 7 15.86 8.12 -2.00
N VAL A 8 14.99 8.61 -2.91
CA VAL A 8 13.54 8.45 -2.78
C VAL A 8 13.16 6.96 -2.77
N ALA A 9 13.65 6.19 -3.73
CA ALA A 9 13.35 4.76 -3.84
C ALA A 9 13.77 3.99 -2.58
N TRP A 10 14.98 4.21 -2.10
CA TRP A 10 15.50 3.55 -0.90
C TRP A 10 14.81 4.00 0.38
N SER A 11 14.43 5.29 0.48
CA SER A 11 13.64 5.78 1.61
C SER A 11 12.26 5.13 1.66
N MET A 12 11.59 4.98 0.53
CA MET A 12 10.30 4.29 0.44
C MET A 12 10.42 2.82 0.84
N LEU A 13 11.47 2.13 0.38
CA LEU A 13 11.76 0.76 0.76
C LEU A 13 12.04 0.64 2.27
N ALA A 14 12.83 1.54 2.84
CA ALA A 14 13.12 1.56 4.28
C ALA A 14 11.85 1.77 5.11
N VAL A 15 10.99 2.71 4.73
CA VAL A 15 9.68 2.93 5.37
C VAL A 15 8.81 1.69 5.29
N PHE A 16 8.79 1.02 4.13
CA PHE A 16 8.06 -0.26 3.97
C PHE A 16 8.62 -1.33 4.92
N VAL A 17 9.93 -1.55 4.93
CA VAL A 17 10.56 -2.60 5.77
C VAL A 17 10.27 -2.36 7.24
N VAL A 18 10.41 -1.12 7.72
CA VAL A 18 10.13 -0.78 9.12
C VAL A 18 8.64 -0.92 9.43
N GLY A 19 7.77 -0.34 8.61
CA GLY A 19 6.32 -0.38 8.82
C GLY A 19 5.78 -1.80 8.73
N TYR A 20 6.13 -2.53 7.67
CA TYR A 20 5.67 -3.90 7.48
C TYR A 20 6.21 -4.84 8.57
N GLY A 21 7.50 -4.68 8.94
CA GLY A 21 8.12 -5.43 10.02
C GLY A 21 7.44 -5.19 11.37
N LEU A 22 7.06 -3.94 11.67
CA LEU A 22 6.27 -3.61 12.87
C LEU A 22 4.88 -4.29 12.82
N GLY A 23 4.21 -4.28 11.68
CA GLY A 23 2.93 -4.97 11.50
C GLY A 23 3.04 -6.49 11.74
N VAL A 24 4.08 -7.13 11.20
CA VAL A 24 4.35 -8.56 11.42
C VAL A 24 4.63 -8.84 12.90
N LEU A 25 5.42 -8.00 13.57
CA LEU A 25 5.67 -8.14 15.01
C LEU A 25 4.38 -8.06 15.83
N LEU A 26 3.50 -7.11 15.52
CA LEU A 26 2.19 -6.99 16.15
C LEU A 26 1.31 -8.21 15.85
N SER A 27 1.35 -8.74 14.63
CA SER A 27 0.63 -9.96 14.25
C SER A 27 1.08 -11.18 15.07
N VAL A 28 2.39 -11.31 15.31
CA VAL A 28 2.93 -12.36 16.20
C VAL A 28 2.41 -12.18 17.63
N VAL A 29 2.46 -10.97 18.17
CA VAL A 29 1.98 -10.66 19.53
C VAL A 29 0.48 -10.90 19.67
N ASN A 30 -0.30 -10.65 18.64
CA ASN A 30 -1.74 -10.89 18.59
C ASN A 30 -2.10 -12.36 18.35
N GLY A 31 -1.14 -13.22 17.99
CA GLY A 31 -1.40 -14.62 17.62
C GLY A 31 -2.07 -14.76 16.23
N ASN A 32 -1.99 -13.75 15.38
CA ASN A 32 -2.64 -13.70 14.06
C ASN A 32 -1.71 -14.16 12.91
N LEU A 33 -0.47 -14.56 13.20
CA LEU A 33 0.46 -14.97 12.16
C LEU A 33 0.04 -16.31 11.56
N THR A 34 -0.26 -16.33 10.26
CA THR A 34 -0.68 -17.51 9.50
C THR A 34 0.19 -17.69 8.25
N LEU A 35 0.09 -18.86 7.59
CA LEU A 35 0.74 -19.07 6.29
C LEU A 35 0.23 -18.10 5.22
N ASP A 36 -1.06 -17.75 5.26
CA ASP A 36 -1.64 -16.78 4.34
C ASP A 36 -1.01 -15.40 4.54
N SER A 37 -0.84 -14.94 5.79
CA SER A 37 -0.18 -13.67 6.09
C SER A 37 1.28 -13.65 5.62
N ALA A 38 2.00 -14.78 5.71
CA ALA A 38 3.36 -14.91 5.18
C ALA A 38 3.38 -14.80 3.64
N SER A 39 2.41 -15.39 2.95
CA SER A 39 2.27 -15.30 1.49
C SER A 39 2.00 -13.87 1.03
N PHE A 40 1.13 -13.14 1.72
CA PHE A 40 0.90 -11.72 1.47
C PHE A 40 2.15 -10.87 1.73
N THR A 41 2.93 -11.21 2.74
CA THR A 41 4.21 -10.55 3.04
C THR A 41 5.15 -10.61 1.83
N LEU A 42 5.33 -11.79 1.26
CA LEU A 42 6.18 -11.98 0.08
C LEU A 42 5.66 -11.21 -1.13
N ALA A 43 4.34 -11.22 -1.37
CA ALA A 43 3.73 -10.50 -2.48
C ALA A 43 3.96 -8.98 -2.36
N PHE A 44 3.70 -8.38 -1.20
CA PHE A 44 3.88 -6.94 -1.01
C PHE A 44 5.35 -6.52 -0.97
N ALA A 45 6.25 -7.37 -0.46
CA ALA A 45 7.69 -7.16 -0.56
C ALA A 45 8.16 -7.15 -2.02
N ALA A 46 7.61 -8.02 -2.87
CA ALA A 46 7.89 -8.02 -4.30
C ALA A 46 7.39 -6.74 -4.98
N PHE A 47 6.15 -6.29 -4.70
CA PHE A 47 5.65 -5.01 -5.22
C PHE A 47 6.55 -3.85 -4.81
N MET A 48 6.90 -3.75 -3.53
CA MET A 48 7.73 -2.66 -3.03
C MET A 48 9.14 -2.67 -3.64
N THR A 49 9.78 -3.83 -3.70
CA THR A 49 11.14 -3.98 -4.26
C THR A 49 11.16 -3.62 -5.74
N MET A 50 10.22 -4.19 -6.53
CA MET A 50 10.10 -3.88 -7.95
C MET A 50 9.75 -2.41 -8.19
N GLY A 51 8.85 -1.85 -7.39
CA GLY A 51 8.50 -0.45 -7.43
C GLY A 51 9.71 0.46 -7.22
N SER A 52 10.48 0.20 -6.16
CA SER A 52 11.70 0.96 -5.84
C SER A 52 12.75 0.86 -6.94
N LEU A 53 13.00 -0.32 -7.48
CA LEU A 53 13.93 -0.52 -8.59
C LEU A 53 13.51 0.24 -9.86
N ILE A 54 12.21 0.23 -10.18
CA ILE A 54 11.70 0.98 -11.35
C ILE A 54 11.83 2.49 -11.09
N VAL A 55 11.49 3.00 -9.91
CA VAL A 55 11.63 4.43 -9.57
C VAL A 55 13.08 4.86 -9.64
N GLU A 56 14.02 4.05 -9.14
CA GLU A 56 15.44 4.34 -9.20
C GLU A 56 15.95 4.48 -10.64
N HIS A 57 15.62 3.50 -11.50
CA HIS A 57 16.17 3.45 -12.85
C HIS A 57 15.34 4.23 -13.88
N ARG A 58 14.03 4.33 -13.68
CA ARG A 58 13.08 4.98 -14.59
C ARG A 58 12.02 5.79 -13.82
N PRO A 59 12.40 6.91 -13.21
CA PRO A 59 11.50 7.70 -12.33
C PRO A 59 10.28 8.29 -13.06
N GLY A 60 10.33 8.39 -14.39
CA GLY A 60 9.19 8.80 -15.22
C GLY A 60 8.18 7.68 -15.51
N ASN A 61 8.42 6.45 -15.07
CA ASN A 61 7.51 5.33 -15.28
C ASN A 61 6.52 5.23 -14.10
N ALA A 62 5.24 5.47 -14.37
CA ALA A 62 4.19 5.42 -13.34
C ALA A 62 4.04 4.04 -12.68
N VAL A 63 4.40 2.94 -13.36
CA VAL A 63 4.31 1.58 -12.78
C VAL A 63 5.16 1.46 -11.50
N GLY A 64 6.37 2.04 -11.51
CA GLY A 64 7.23 2.04 -10.31
C GLY A 64 6.58 2.73 -9.12
N TRP A 65 5.96 3.89 -9.36
CA TRP A 65 5.26 4.65 -8.31
C TRP A 65 4.02 3.93 -7.80
N ILE A 66 3.25 3.30 -8.70
CA ILE A 66 2.07 2.49 -8.33
C ILE A 66 2.51 1.32 -7.45
N PHE A 67 3.54 0.57 -7.85
CA PHE A 67 4.01 -0.59 -7.09
C PHE A 67 4.55 -0.18 -5.72
N SER A 68 5.30 0.92 -5.63
CA SER A 68 5.75 1.45 -4.34
C SER A 68 4.58 1.92 -3.46
N ALA A 69 3.57 2.56 -4.05
CA ALA A 69 2.37 2.97 -3.31
C ALA A 69 1.59 1.76 -2.78
N VAL A 70 1.47 0.68 -3.58
CA VAL A 70 0.87 -0.59 -3.13
C VAL A 70 1.60 -1.16 -1.91
N GLY A 71 2.93 -1.21 -1.96
CA GLY A 71 3.74 -1.68 -0.84
C GLY A 71 3.55 -0.82 0.42
N LEU A 72 3.59 0.51 0.29
CA LEU A 72 3.41 1.43 1.41
C LEU A 72 2.00 1.36 2.00
N LEU A 73 0.96 1.25 1.16
CA LEU A 73 -0.41 1.04 1.65
C LEU A 73 -0.53 -0.29 2.40
N ALA A 74 0.07 -1.36 1.91
CA ALA A 74 0.08 -2.64 2.59
C ALA A 74 0.78 -2.57 3.96
N ALA A 75 1.94 -1.88 4.04
CA ALA A 75 2.66 -1.71 5.30
C ALA A 75 1.85 -0.93 6.33
N THR A 76 1.27 0.22 5.94
CA THR A 76 0.47 1.06 6.84
C THR A 76 -0.85 0.38 7.23
N GLY A 77 -1.48 -0.33 6.28
CA GLY A 77 -2.70 -1.09 6.51
C GLY A 77 -2.51 -2.24 7.51
N LEU A 78 -1.42 -3.01 7.36
CA LEU A 78 -1.09 -4.09 8.29
C LEU A 78 -0.84 -3.55 9.71
N VAL A 79 -0.04 -2.48 9.83
CA VAL A 79 0.20 -1.84 11.14
C VAL A 79 -1.12 -1.38 11.77
N ALA A 80 -1.97 -0.70 11.01
CA ALA A 80 -3.24 -0.19 11.54
C ALA A 80 -4.18 -1.32 11.97
N MET A 81 -4.28 -2.38 11.18
CA MET A 81 -5.10 -3.54 11.48
C MET A 81 -4.63 -4.25 12.75
N GLU A 82 -3.34 -4.54 12.85
CA GLU A 82 -2.78 -5.24 14.00
C GLU A 82 -2.71 -4.37 15.26
N TYR A 83 -2.51 -3.05 15.09
CA TYR A 83 -2.60 -2.10 16.19
C TYR A 83 -4.01 -2.03 16.78
N ALA A 84 -5.03 -1.97 15.93
CA ALA A 84 -6.41 -2.01 16.37
C ALA A 84 -6.76 -3.33 17.04
N ALA A 85 -6.33 -4.47 16.47
CA ALA A 85 -6.51 -5.78 17.06
C ALA A 85 -5.86 -5.87 18.46
N TYR A 86 -4.63 -5.39 18.60
CA TYR A 86 -3.96 -5.35 19.90
C TYR A 86 -4.75 -4.53 20.93
N ALA A 87 -5.16 -3.31 20.53
CA ALA A 87 -5.80 -2.36 21.43
C ALA A 87 -7.24 -2.74 21.83
N TYR A 88 -7.95 -3.51 20.99
CA TYR A 88 -9.33 -3.92 21.26
C TYR A 88 -9.46 -5.37 21.75
N LEU A 89 -8.61 -6.28 21.28
CA LEU A 89 -8.76 -7.71 21.52
C LEU A 89 -7.67 -8.27 22.44
N THR A 90 -6.41 -7.98 22.18
CA THR A 90 -5.29 -8.57 22.93
C THR A 90 -5.10 -7.91 24.29
N ARG A 91 -5.12 -6.57 24.32
CA ARG A 91 -5.06 -5.76 25.57
C ARG A 91 -5.99 -4.56 25.48
N PRO A 92 -7.29 -4.74 25.77
CA PRO A 92 -8.28 -3.67 25.67
C PRO A 92 -7.91 -2.43 26.46
N GLY A 93 -7.99 -1.26 25.79
CA GLY A 93 -7.71 0.05 26.41
C GLY A 93 -6.23 0.37 26.64
N SER A 94 -5.29 -0.45 26.20
CA SER A 94 -3.85 -0.25 26.44
C SER A 94 -3.19 0.80 25.54
N LEU A 95 -3.73 1.06 24.35
CA LEU A 95 -3.12 1.95 23.37
C LEU A 95 -4.08 3.09 22.99
N PRO A 96 -3.55 4.34 22.87
CA PRO A 96 -4.34 5.49 22.41
C PRO A 96 -4.58 5.40 20.89
N GLY A 97 -5.64 6.04 20.39
CA GLY A 97 -5.89 6.14 18.94
C GLY A 97 -6.34 4.85 18.25
N ALA A 98 -6.76 3.83 19.00
CA ALA A 98 -7.24 2.56 18.47
C ALA A 98 -8.41 2.74 17.46
N ALA A 99 -9.32 3.69 17.74
CA ALA A 99 -10.43 4.02 16.85
C ALA A 99 -9.94 4.55 15.49
N LEU A 100 -8.91 5.38 15.46
CA LEU A 100 -8.31 5.90 14.22
C LEU A 100 -7.64 4.77 13.43
N ALA A 101 -6.94 3.87 14.12
CA ALA A 101 -6.32 2.72 13.48
C ALA A 101 -7.38 1.77 12.89
N ALA A 102 -8.44 1.47 13.63
CA ALA A 102 -9.56 0.65 13.16
C ALA A 102 -10.29 1.31 11.97
N TRP A 103 -10.51 2.62 12.05
CA TRP A 103 -11.09 3.39 10.96
C TRP A 103 -10.23 3.30 9.70
N TYR A 104 -8.91 3.54 9.76
CA TYR A 104 -8.03 3.41 8.62
C TYR A 104 -7.99 1.95 8.10
N ALA A 105 -7.97 0.97 8.99
CA ALA A 105 -7.98 -0.45 8.66
C ALA A 105 -9.25 -0.89 7.92
N SER A 106 -10.34 -0.14 7.99
CA SER A 106 -11.59 -0.49 7.31
C SER A 106 -11.58 -0.20 5.81
N TRP A 107 -10.75 0.73 5.31
CA TRP A 107 -10.82 1.19 3.91
C TRP A 107 -9.48 1.25 3.15
N TRP A 108 -8.31 1.13 3.80
CA TRP A 108 -6.98 1.25 3.15
C TRP A 108 -6.79 0.33 1.95
N TRP A 109 -7.46 -0.79 1.92
CA TRP A 109 -7.33 -1.79 0.86
C TRP A 109 -8.04 -1.39 -0.45
N TYR A 110 -9.03 -0.49 -0.43
CA TYR A 110 -9.71 -0.02 -1.64
C TYR A 110 -8.75 0.67 -2.62
N PRO A 111 -7.99 1.72 -2.21
CA PRO A 111 -7.03 2.34 -3.12
C PRO A 111 -5.93 1.37 -3.53
N MET A 112 -5.50 0.47 -2.67
CA MET A 112 -4.49 -0.53 -3.00
C MET A 112 -4.96 -1.46 -4.13
N PHE A 113 -6.16 -2.04 -4.02
CA PHE A 113 -6.72 -2.87 -5.08
C PHE A 113 -6.97 -2.09 -6.37
N ALA A 114 -7.45 -0.86 -6.30
CA ALA A 114 -7.60 -0.02 -7.48
C ALA A 114 -6.27 0.22 -8.20
N LEU A 115 -5.19 0.48 -7.48
CA LEU A 115 -3.85 0.62 -8.05
C LEU A 115 -3.42 -0.64 -8.79
N ILE A 116 -3.64 -1.82 -8.22
CA ILE A 116 -3.25 -3.09 -8.84
C ILE A 116 -4.14 -3.42 -10.04
N THR A 117 -5.46 -3.35 -9.87
CA THR A 117 -6.41 -3.92 -10.84
C THR A 117 -6.86 -2.94 -11.92
N LEU A 118 -6.92 -1.65 -11.62
CA LEU A 118 -7.37 -0.62 -12.56
C LEU A 118 -6.20 0.18 -13.13
N PHE A 119 -5.36 0.75 -12.28
CA PHE A 119 -4.34 1.69 -12.76
C PHE A 119 -3.12 0.99 -13.36
N THR A 120 -2.67 -0.14 -12.78
CA THR A 120 -1.52 -0.86 -13.36
C THR A 120 -1.78 -1.28 -14.81
N PRO A 121 -2.89 -1.97 -15.17
CA PRO A 121 -3.13 -2.34 -16.58
C PRO A 121 -3.24 -1.16 -17.53
N LEU A 122 -3.73 0.00 -17.06
CA LEU A 122 -3.87 1.20 -17.89
C LEU A 122 -2.54 1.81 -18.31
N VAL A 123 -1.48 1.62 -17.51
CA VAL A 123 -0.16 2.24 -17.76
C VAL A 123 0.95 1.24 -18.03
N PHE A 124 0.71 -0.07 -17.89
CA PHE A 124 1.71 -1.10 -18.10
C PHE A 124 1.96 -1.33 -19.60
N PRO A 125 3.22 -1.60 -20.03
CA PRO A 125 4.46 -1.60 -19.23
C PRO A 125 5.19 -0.24 -19.24
N THR A 126 4.74 0.72 -20.03
CA THR A 126 5.47 1.95 -20.37
C THR A 126 5.38 3.02 -19.28
N GLY A 127 4.49 2.89 -18.33
CA GLY A 127 4.18 3.92 -17.32
C GLY A 127 3.37 5.10 -17.88
N ARG A 128 2.76 4.92 -19.03
CA ARG A 128 1.91 5.93 -19.69
C ARG A 128 0.66 5.27 -20.23
N LEU A 129 -0.43 6.04 -20.27
CA LEU A 129 -1.66 5.56 -20.90
C LEU A 129 -1.39 5.18 -22.36
N LEU A 130 -1.94 4.04 -22.79
CA LEU A 130 -1.80 3.50 -24.15
C LEU A 130 -2.18 4.50 -25.25
N SER A 131 -3.19 5.33 -25.00
CA SER A 131 -3.59 6.43 -25.89
C SER A 131 -4.40 7.48 -25.13
N ALA A 132 -4.61 8.65 -25.75
CA ALA A 132 -5.44 9.72 -25.17
C ALA A 132 -6.90 9.28 -24.91
N ARG A 133 -7.40 8.28 -25.63
CA ARG A 133 -8.76 7.72 -25.47
C ARG A 133 -8.96 7.05 -24.10
N TRP A 134 -7.89 6.63 -23.42
CA TRP A 134 -7.95 6.01 -22.09
C TRP A 134 -7.99 7.03 -20.94
N ARG A 135 -7.79 8.32 -21.22
CA ARG A 135 -7.87 9.39 -20.19
C ARG A 135 -9.21 9.45 -19.48
N PRO A 136 -10.37 9.39 -20.18
CA PRO A 136 -11.68 9.34 -19.49
C PRO A 136 -11.83 8.12 -18.60
N VAL A 137 -11.37 6.94 -19.07
CA VAL A 137 -11.43 5.69 -18.28
C VAL A 137 -10.60 5.81 -17.01
N ALA A 138 -9.37 6.32 -17.11
CA ALA A 138 -8.53 6.58 -15.95
C ALA A 138 -9.16 7.61 -14.99
N GLY A 139 -9.80 8.65 -15.53
CA GLY A 139 -10.53 9.64 -14.75
C GLY A 139 -11.73 9.04 -13.99
N VAL A 140 -12.56 8.25 -14.67
CA VAL A 140 -13.68 7.54 -14.03
C VAL A 140 -13.19 6.58 -12.96
N ALA A 141 -12.13 5.80 -13.23
CA ALA A 141 -11.53 4.90 -12.25
C ALA A 141 -11.02 5.65 -11.01
N ALA A 142 -10.39 6.82 -11.20
CA ALA A 142 -9.92 7.65 -10.08
C ALA A 142 -11.08 8.20 -9.25
N VAL A 143 -12.12 8.75 -9.89
CA VAL A 143 -13.31 9.26 -9.21
C VAL A 143 -14.04 8.14 -8.47
N ALA A 144 -14.25 6.99 -9.09
CA ALA A 144 -14.89 5.84 -8.46
C ALA A 144 -14.10 5.33 -7.24
N THR A 145 -12.77 5.23 -7.36
CA THR A 145 -11.90 4.85 -6.24
C THR A 145 -12.01 5.85 -5.10
N MET A 146 -11.95 7.16 -5.40
CA MET A 146 -12.06 8.21 -4.40
C MET A 146 -13.45 8.18 -3.72
N ALA A 147 -14.52 7.98 -4.49
CA ALA A 147 -15.87 7.85 -3.94
C ALA A 147 -15.99 6.65 -3.00
N LEU A 148 -15.43 5.49 -3.37
CA LEU A 148 -15.40 4.31 -2.51
C LEU A 148 -14.62 4.56 -1.22
N VAL A 149 -13.46 5.20 -1.30
CA VAL A 149 -12.66 5.55 -0.10
C VAL A 149 -13.45 6.48 0.80
N VAL A 150 -14.05 7.56 0.27
CA VAL A 150 -14.84 8.50 1.05
C VAL A 150 -16.05 7.84 1.69
N LEU A 151 -16.82 7.04 0.93
CA LEU A 151 -18.00 6.34 1.44
C LEU A 151 -17.65 5.28 2.51
N SER A 152 -16.46 4.70 2.44
CA SER A 152 -16.00 3.70 3.42
C SER A 152 -15.37 4.34 4.66
N ALA A 153 -14.96 5.61 4.56
CA ALA A 153 -14.33 6.36 5.63
C ALA A 153 -15.34 7.14 6.50
N ILE A 154 -16.62 7.18 6.09
CA ILE A 154 -17.75 7.77 6.85
C ILE A 154 -18.43 6.71 7.69
#